data_0ec37d3b9d09d35ebf02d428f6de41af
#
_entry.id   0ec37d3b9d09d35ebf02d428f6de41af
#
_cell.length_a   1.000
_cell.length_b   1.000
_cell.length_c   1.000
_cell.angle_alpha   90.00
_cell.angle_beta   90.00
_cell.angle_gamma   90.00
#
_symmetry.space_group_name_H-M   'P 1'
#
loop_
_entity.id
_entity.type
_entity.pdbx_description
1 polymer ?
#
loop_
_entity_poly.entity_id
_entity_poly.type
_entity_poly.pdbx_seq_one_letter_code
_entity_poly.pdbx_strand_id
1 'polypeptide(L)'
;MRNLKHIILILVLSFTISACQTIKNKTDEIVEKENQKLTKYIGKTSGLLKMDLGAPSEDFKNEKGNLILVYNTKKYGIPCERRFEINSNSIVIGFVSNGCF
;
A
#
# COMPACT_ATOMS: atom_id res chain seq x y z
N MET A 1 -27.61 28.91 -31.39
CA MET A 1 -28.25 27.86 -30.57
C MET A 1 -27.55 26.50 -30.61
N ARG A 2 -26.97 26.08 -31.73
CA ARG A 2 -26.18 24.81 -31.75
C ARG A 2 -24.96 24.83 -30.82
N ASN A 3 -24.29 25.98 -30.71
CA ASN A 3 -23.05 26.09 -29.94
C ASN A 3 -23.27 26.01 -28.42
N LEU A 4 -24.44 26.41 -27.94
CA LEU A 4 -24.76 26.40 -26.51
C LEU A 4 -24.86 24.98 -25.95
N LYS A 5 -25.46 24.05 -26.68
CA LYS A 5 -25.58 22.65 -26.29
C LYS A 5 -24.22 21.96 -26.21
N HIS A 6 -23.33 22.26 -27.13
CA HIS A 6 -21.96 21.69 -27.13
C HIS A 6 -21.12 22.26 -25.97
N ILE A 7 -21.26 23.53 -25.65
CA ILE A 7 -20.56 24.16 -24.52
C ILE A 7 -21.00 23.57 -23.19
N ILE A 8 -22.31 23.34 -23.01
CA ILE A 8 -22.86 22.71 -21.78
C ILE A 8 -22.36 21.27 -21.66
N LEU A 9 -22.32 20.51 -22.76
CA LEU A 9 -21.83 19.13 -22.76
C LEU A 9 -20.34 19.05 -22.37
N ILE A 10 -19.51 19.94 -22.89
CA ILE A 10 -18.08 20.04 -22.57
C ILE A 10 -17.88 20.40 -21.09
N LEU A 11 -18.66 21.31 -20.53
CA LEU A 11 -18.60 21.72 -19.13
C LEU A 11 -18.94 20.55 -18.20
N VAL A 12 -19.97 19.75 -18.52
CA VAL A 12 -20.37 18.58 -17.74
C VAL A 12 -19.28 17.51 -17.76
N LEU A 13 -18.65 17.26 -18.90
CA LEU A 13 -17.55 16.31 -19.03
C LEU A 13 -16.31 16.75 -18.23
N SER A 14 -15.98 18.04 -18.25
CA SER A 14 -14.87 18.59 -17.46
C SER A 14 -15.07 18.42 -15.97
N PHE A 15 -16.29 18.57 -15.49
CA PHE A 15 -16.64 18.41 -14.08
C PHE A 15 -16.47 16.96 -13.60
N THR A 16 -16.88 15.97 -14.40
CA THR A 16 -16.72 14.54 -14.08
C THR A 16 -15.26 14.13 -13.98
N ILE A 17 -14.41 14.63 -14.87
CA ILE A 17 -12.96 14.33 -14.86
C ILE A 17 -12.29 14.88 -13.60
N SER A 18 -12.64 16.09 -13.16
CA SER A 18 -12.12 16.69 -11.94
C SER A 18 -12.45 15.88 -10.68
N ALA A 19 -13.67 15.34 -10.58
CA ALA A 19 -14.09 14.51 -9.45
C ALA A 19 -13.27 13.22 -9.37
N CYS A 20 -13.00 12.55 -10.49
CA CYS A 20 -12.17 11.34 -10.55
C CYS A 20 -10.74 11.60 -10.11
N GLN A 21 -10.13 12.71 -10.51
CA GLN A 21 -8.76 13.09 -10.11
C GLN A 21 -8.65 13.33 -8.61
N THR A 22 -9.64 13.94 -7.98
CA THR A 22 -9.64 14.21 -6.54
C THR A 22 -9.64 12.92 -5.73
N ILE A 23 -10.42 11.91 -6.11
CA ILE A 23 -10.49 10.62 -5.45
C ILE A 23 -9.14 9.88 -5.60
N LYS A 24 -8.55 9.89 -6.78
CA LYS A 24 -7.26 9.28 -7.05
C LYS A 24 -6.14 9.88 -6.19
N ASN A 25 -6.09 11.19 -6.04
CA ASN A 25 -5.08 11.89 -5.24
C ASN A 25 -5.15 11.49 -3.76
N LYS A 26 -6.34 11.34 -3.18
CA LYS A 26 -6.50 10.88 -1.80
C LYS A 26 -6.02 9.45 -1.61
N THR A 27 -6.31 8.55 -2.55
CA THR A 27 -5.86 7.16 -2.50
C THR A 27 -4.35 7.07 -2.58
N ASP A 28 -3.71 7.83 -3.47
CA ASP A 28 -2.25 7.88 -3.62
C ASP A 28 -1.57 8.41 -2.35
N GLU A 29 -2.16 9.39 -1.68
CA GLU A 29 -1.64 9.95 -0.42
C GLU A 29 -1.65 8.89 0.70
N ILE A 30 -2.72 8.10 0.82
CA ILE A 30 -2.84 7.03 1.81
C ILE A 30 -1.78 5.95 1.57
N VAL A 31 -1.60 5.52 0.32
CA VAL A 31 -0.60 4.52 -0.07
C VAL A 31 0.81 5.04 0.23
N GLU A 32 1.11 6.30 -0.06
CA GLU A 32 2.41 6.90 0.20
C GLU A 32 2.73 6.93 1.70
N LYS A 33 1.78 7.28 2.56
CA LYS A 33 1.95 7.26 4.02
C LYS A 33 2.26 5.86 4.53
N GLU A 34 1.55 4.85 4.04
CA GLU A 34 1.80 3.45 4.41
C GLU A 34 3.20 3.02 3.98
N ASN A 35 3.62 3.34 2.76
CA ASN A 35 4.95 3.03 2.27
C ASN A 35 6.05 3.72 3.08
N GLN A 36 5.88 4.98 3.43
CA GLN A 36 6.83 5.71 4.28
C GLN A 36 6.99 5.05 5.65
N LYS A 37 5.87 4.62 6.23
CA LYS A 37 5.86 3.94 7.53
C LYS A 37 6.66 2.65 7.51
N LEU A 38 6.56 1.88 6.42
CA LEU A 38 7.22 0.58 6.30
C LEU A 38 8.64 0.66 5.76
N THR A 39 8.98 1.70 5.00
CA THR A 39 10.32 1.88 4.40
C THR A 39 11.42 1.95 5.45
N LYS A 40 11.12 2.40 6.66
CA LYS A 40 12.09 2.46 7.76
C LYS A 40 12.65 1.10 8.15
N TYR A 41 11.96 0.02 7.82
CA TYR A 41 12.42 -1.35 8.13
C TYR A 41 13.39 -1.90 7.08
N ILE A 42 13.45 -1.31 5.90
CA ILE A 42 14.39 -1.75 4.85
C ILE A 42 15.84 -1.58 5.35
N GLY A 43 16.62 -2.63 5.25
CA GLY A 43 17.99 -2.66 5.76
C GLY A 43 18.12 -2.97 7.26
N LYS A 44 17.01 -3.12 7.96
CA LYS A 44 17.00 -3.50 9.38
C LYS A 44 16.88 -5.02 9.53
N THR A 45 17.18 -5.53 10.73
CA THR A 45 17.09 -6.97 10.99
C THR A 45 15.64 -7.43 11.14
N SER A 46 15.38 -8.69 10.84
CA SER A 46 14.07 -9.30 11.09
C SER A 46 13.72 -9.32 12.58
N GLY A 47 14.72 -9.38 13.45
CA GLY A 47 14.52 -9.29 14.90
C GLY A 47 13.91 -7.95 15.31
N LEU A 48 14.41 -6.82 14.77
CA LEU A 48 13.86 -5.50 15.03
C LEU A 48 12.41 -5.40 14.52
N LEU A 49 12.14 -5.93 13.34
CA LEU A 49 10.79 -5.96 12.77
C LEU A 49 9.82 -6.70 13.70
N LYS A 50 10.22 -7.86 14.20
CA LYS A 50 9.40 -8.66 15.13
C LYS A 50 9.22 -7.98 16.49
N MET A 51 10.21 -7.23 16.96
CA MET A 51 10.06 -6.44 18.18
C MET A 51 9.00 -5.36 18.05
N ASP A 52 8.93 -4.71 16.89
CA ASP A 52 7.99 -3.62 16.63
C ASP A 52 6.59 -4.12 16.28
N LEU A 53 6.49 -5.16 15.44
CA LEU A 53 5.21 -5.64 14.91
C LEU A 53 4.69 -6.91 15.62
N GLY A 54 5.53 -7.55 16.42
CA GLY A 54 5.20 -8.80 17.08
C GLY A 54 5.46 -10.01 16.19
N ALA A 55 4.89 -11.17 16.58
CA ALA A 55 5.01 -12.39 15.81
C ALA A 55 4.19 -12.29 14.52
N PRO A 56 4.73 -12.74 13.36
CA PRO A 56 3.96 -12.75 12.13
C PRO A 56 2.80 -13.74 12.19
N SER A 57 1.74 -13.46 11.41
CA SER A 57 0.60 -14.37 11.28
C SER A 57 1.00 -15.69 10.63
N GLU A 58 1.90 -15.62 9.64
CA GLU A 58 2.50 -16.79 9.01
C GLU A 58 3.87 -16.42 8.42
N ASP A 59 4.66 -17.43 8.09
CA ASP A 59 5.93 -17.26 7.41
C ASP A 59 6.12 -18.38 6.39
N PHE A 60 6.83 -18.09 5.30
CA PHE A 60 7.18 -19.09 4.28
C PHE A 60 8.39 -18.61 3.48
N LYS A 61 9.03 -19.53 2.77
CA LYS A 61 10.13 -19.17 1.86
C LYS A 61 9.60 -18.99 0.44
N ASN A 62 10.07 -17.95 -0.24
CA ASN A 62 9.73 -17.70 -1.64
C ASN A 62 10.63 -18.50 -2.59
N GLU A 63 10.43 -18.35 -3.89
CA GLU A 63 11.19 -19.06 -4.93
C GLU A 63 12.69 -18.74 -4.89
N LYS A 64 13.07 -17.56 -4.41
CA LYS A 64 14.46 -17.14 -4.27
C LYS A 64 15.14 -17.68 -3.02
N GLY A 65 14.40 -18.39 -2.17
CA GLY A 65 14.90 -18.90 -0.89
C GLY A 65 14.87 -17.87 0.24
N ASN A 66 14.31 -16.70 0.02
CA ASN A 66 14.15 -15.69 1.05
C ASN A 66 12.92 -15.94 1.91
N LEU A 67 12.99 -15.57 3.17
CA LEU A 67 11.86 -15.71 4.11
C LEU A 67 10.87 -14.58 3.89
N ILE A 68 9.58 -14.93 3.82
CA ILE A 68 8.49 -13.96 3.79
C ILE A 68 7.75 -14.01 5.12
N LEU A 69 7.67 -12.87 5.79
CA LEU A 69 6.89 -12.71 7.02
C LEU A 69 5.57 -12.02 6.68
N VAL A 70 4.45 -12.61 7.05
CA VAL A 70 3.12 -12.10 6.74
C VAL A 70 2.44 -11.60 8.01
N TYR A 71 1.99 -10.36 8.00
CA TYR A 71 1.24 -9.73 9.08
C TYR A 71 -0.17 -9.38 8.59
N ASN A 72 -1.17 -10.05 9.15
CA ASN A 72 -2.57 -9.81 8.83
C ASN A 72 -3.22 -9.04 9.97
N THR A 73 -3.83 -7.89 9.63
CA THR A 73 -4.59 -7.07 10.57
C THR A 73 -5.91 -6.66 9.94
N LYS A 74 -6.82 -6.09 10.73
CA LYS A 74 -8.07 -5.52 10.26
C LYS A 74 -8.25 -4.13 10.85
N LYS A 75 -8.74 -3.19 10.04
CA LYS A 75 -9.14 -1.87 10.48
C LYS A 75 -10.51 -1.56 9.90
N TYR A 76 -11.48 -1.29 10.77
CA TYR A 76 -12.89 -1.09 10.38
C TYR A 76 -13.46 -2.25 9.55
N GLY A 77 -13.07 -3.50 9.87
CA GLY A 77 -13.50 -4.67 9.13
C GLY A 77 -12.78 -4.89 7.79
N ILE A 78 -11.90 -4.00 7.39
CA ILE A 78 -11.13 -4.10 6.15
C ILE A 78 -9.83 -4.84 6.44
N PRO A 79 -9.57 -5.99 5.76
CA PRO A 79 -8.33 -6.73 5.97
C PRO A 79 -7.13 -5.98 5.40
N CYS A 80 -6.04 -6.01 6.16
CA CYS A 80 -4.75 -5.45 5.78
C CYS A 80 -3.71 -6.56 5.83
N GLU A 81 -2.98 -6.77 4.75
CA GLU A 81 -1.88 -7.73 4.70
C GLU A 81 -0.58 -7.01 4.39
N ARG A 82 0.42 -7.21 5.26
CA ARG A 82 1.78 -6.72 5.04
C ARG A 82 2.72 -7.92 4.93
N ARG A 83 3.52 -7.94 3.87
CA ARG A 83 4.53 -8.98 3.64
C ARG A 83 5.90 -8.35 3.61
N PHE A 84 6.84 -8.93 4.35
CA PHE A 84 8.22 -8.48 4.40
C PHE A 84 9.13 -9.59 3.89
N GLU A 85 10.00 -9.25 2.94
CA GLU A 85 10.99 -10.19 2.43
C GLU A 85 12.29 -10.04 3.21
N ILE A 86 12.79 -11.16 3.73
CA ILE A 86 13.99 -11.25 4.58
C ILE A 86 15.03 -12.09 3.84
N ASN A 87 16.24 -11.56 3.69
CA ASN A 87 17.32 -12.29 3.03
C ASN A 87 17.98 -13.29 3.96
N SER A 88 18.99 -14.03 3.45
CA SER A 88 19.72 -15.04 4.22
C SER A 88 20.50 -14.48 5.42
N ASN A 89 20.77 -13.17 5.42
CA ASN A 89 21.43 -12.47 6.52
C ASN A 89 20.45 -11.92 7.56
N SER A 90 19.17 -12.30 7.48
CA SER A 90 18.10 -11.83 8.36
C SER A 90 17.83 -10.32 8.24
N ILE A 91 18.04 -9.75 7.07
CA ILE A 91 17.81 -8.32 6.77
C ILE A 91 16.57 -8.17 5.93
N VAL A 92 15.73 -7.16 6.26
CA VAL A 92 14.55 -6.80 5.48
C VAL A 92 15.00 -6.12 4.18
N ILE A 93 14.65 -6.71 3.05
CA ILE A 93 15.03 -6.21 1.73
C ILE A 93 13.86 -5.66 0.92
N GLY A 94 12.64 -5.92 1.34
CA GLY A 94 11.46 -5.42 0.64
C GLY A 94 10.19 -5.65 1.42
N PHE A 95 9.12 -5.01 1.00
CA PHE A 95 7.80 -5.22 1.56
C PHE A 95 6.70 -4.97 0.52
N VAL A 96 5.54 -5.56 0.77
CA VAL A 96 4.29 -5.30 0.03
C VAL A 96 3.18 -5.11 1.03
N SER A 97 2.29 -4.14 0.78
CA SER A 97 1.19 -3.79 1.66
C SER A 97 -0.11 -3.74 0.85
N ASN A 98 -1.12 -4.50 1.27
CA ASN A 98 -2.42 -4.59 0.61
C ASN A 98 -3.54 -4.29 1.59
N GLY A 99 -4.42 -3.33 1.22
CA GLY A 99 -5.58 -2.96 2.02
C GLY A 99 -5.26 -2.21 3.30
N CYS A 100 -4.06 -1.69 3.45
CA CYS A 100 -3.61 -1.00 4.66
C CYS A 100 -3.78 0.52 4.54
N PHE A 101 -4.23 1.14 5.62
CA PHE A 101 -4.39 2.60 5.71
C PHE A 101 -4.34 3.08 7.17
#